data_7f908599f316b47a76429e1dd8ca3993
#
_entry.id   7f908599f316b47a76429e1dd8ca3993
#
_cell.length_a   1.000
_cell.length_b   1.000
_cell.length_c   1.000
_cell.angle_alpha   90.00
_cell.angle_beta   90.00
_cell.angle_gamma   90.00
#
_symmetry.space_group_name_H-M   'P 1'
#
loop_
_entity.id
_entity.type
_entity.pdbx_description
1 polymer ?
#
loop_
_entity_poly.entity_id
_entity_poly.type
_entity_poly.pdbx_seq_one_letter_code
_entity_poly.pdbx_strand_id
1 'polypeptide(L)'
;MSWVDVAVVVLALIAAVSGWRHGMAVALLSFVGVLGGAIIGVRVAPLLVADIQAQTTRIIVSIVVVVLLVALGETLGVYLGRKIRDRIRGERFLAVDSTLGAIVQAVTVVIAAWLVALPLASASFPGLAASVRQSEVLKGVDSVMPDQARSLPAELRTLLDRSGFPDVLSPFQATPIQQVGPPDPALLNLPIVSEVRGSVLKVHGRAPSCQRQLEGTGFVVAPQRVMTNAHVVAGTTDTTVEVPTSSNRIRQLDARVVSYDPEIDVAVLAVPDLEADPLSFAQAPATPGDDAIILGYPLDGPYTISAGKVRDRIQLRGPDIYDANTVTRDVYTVRAKVQSGNSGGPMIAPDGQVLGVVFGAALDDSETGFVLTAQQVTRALGNAPGLTRSVDTGSCAA
;
A
#
# COMPACT_ATOMS: atom_id res chain seq x y z
N MET A 1 12.52 6.76 21.01
CA MET A 1 13.44 5.82 20.29
C MET A 1 12.67 4.57 19.97
N SER A 2 12.58 4.19 18.73
CA SER A 2 11.96 2.93 18.29
C SER A 2 12.98 1.78 18.39
N TRP A 3 12.51 0.54 18.33
CA TRP A 3 13.43 -0.61 18.25
C TRP A 3 14.31 -0.56 16.99
N VAL A 4 13.83 0.13 15.92
CA VAL A 4 14.57 0.39 14.68
C VAL A 4 15.79 1.27 14.96
N ASP A 5 15.68 2.28 15.83
CA ASP A 5 16.84 3.11 16.24
C ASP A 5 17.93 2.26 16.87
N VAL A 6 17.53 1.36 17.78
CA VAL A 6 18.47 0.45 18.45
C VAL A 6 19.13 -0.48 17.42
N ALA A 7 18.36 -1.05 16.51
CA ALA A 7 18.89 -1.93 15.47
C ALA A 7 19.90 -1.20 14.56
N VAL A 8 19.56 0.00 14.09
CA VAL A 8 20.43 0.79 13.21
C VAL A 8 21.73 1.19 13.94
N VAL A 9 21.62 1.65 15.19
CA VAL A 9 22.79 2.01 15.98
C VAL A 9 23.70 0.81 16.25
N VAL A 10 23.14 -0.34 16.61
CA VAL A 10 23.92 -1.58 16.83
C VAL A 10 24.62 -2.02 15.54
N LEU A 11 23.91 -2.01 14.40
CA LEU A 11 24.51 -2.33 13.11
C LEU A 11 25.63 -1.35 12.73
N ALA A 12 25.43 -0.05 12.95
CA ALA A 12 26.44 0.97 12.70
C ALA A 12 27.68 0.79 13.59
N LEU A 13 27.51 0.42 14.87
CA LEU A 13 28.63 0.12 15.77
C LEU A 13 29.39 -1.13 15.33
N ILE A 14 28.70 -2.21 14.95
CA ILE A 14 29.34 -3.41 14.41
C ILE A 14 30.13 -3.07 13.14
N ALA A 15 29.53 -2.26 12.26
CA ALA A 15 30.19 -1.80 11.03
C ALA A 15 31.41 -0.91 11.35
N ALA A 16 31.32 0.00 12.34
CA ALA A 16 32.45 0.81 12.78
C ALA A 16 33.64 -0.05 13.28
N VAL A 17 33.36 -1.06 14.11
CA VAL A 17 34.38 -2.01 14.58
C VAL A 17 35.00 -2.79 13.41
N SER A 18 34.18 -3.21 12.45
CA SER A 18 34.65 -3.87 11.24
C SER A 18 35.52 -2.94 10.40
N GLY A 19 35.07 -1.70 10.17
CA GLY A 19 35.83 -0.68 9.44
C GLY A 19 37.15 -0.31 10.11
N TRP A 20 37.19 -0.23 11.44
CA TRP A 20 38.43 -0.04 12.20
C TRP A 20 39.44 -1.15 11.95
N ARG A 21 38.98 -2.40 11.92
CA ARG A 21 39.86 -3.57 11.71
C ARG A 21 40.34 -3.66 10.26
N HIS A 22 39.48 -3.35 9.29
CA HIS A 22 39.76 -3.53 7.87
C HIS A 22 40.35 -2.28 7.19
N GLY A 23 40.10 -1.07 7.73
CA GLY A 23 40.56 0.21 7.19
C GLY A 23 39.71 0.76 6.06
N MET A 24 39.95 2.03 5.74
CA MET A 24 39.17 2.79 4.73
C MET A 24 39.31 2.21 3.34
N ALA A 25 40.51 1.76 2.95
CA ALA A 25 40.73 1.18 1.62
C ALA A 25 39.86 -0.05 1.36
N VAL A 26 39.69 -0.92 2.38
CA VAL A 26 38.83 -2.10 2.29
C VAL A 26 37.37 -1.68 2.30
N ALA A 27 36.97 -0.74 3.17
CA ALA A 27 35.59 -0.27 3.28
C ALA A 27 35.07 0.32 1.95
N LEU A 28 35.86 1.19 1.32
CA LEU A 28 35.49 1.82 0.05
C LEU A 28 35.40 0.82 -1.09
N LEU A 29 36.38 -0.06 -1.22
CA LEU A 29 36.38 -1.05 -2.31
C LEU A 29 35.32 -2.13 -2.14
N SER A 30 35.03 -2.53 -0.90
CA SER A 30 33.88 -3.40 -0.58
C SER A 30 32.57 -2.74 -1.01
N PHE A 31 32.37 -1.47 -0.65
CA PHE A 31 31.17 -0.72 -1.05
C PHE A 31 31.00 -0.62 -2.58
N VAL A 32 32.09 -0.29 -3.29
CA VAL A 32 32.07 -0.27 -4.78
C VAL A 32 31.77 -1.66 -5.34
N GLY A 33 32.29 -2.71 -4.73
CA GLY A 33 32.03 -4.10 -5.10
C GLY A 33 30.56 -4.48 -4.91
N VAL A 34 29.95 -4.13 -3.79
CA VAL A 34 28.53 -4.33 -3.50
C VAL A 34 27.66 -3.61 -4.52
N LEU A 35 27.93 -2.33 -4.78
CA LEU A 35 27.17 -1.55 -5.78
C LEU A 35 27.32 -2.13 -7.20
N GLY A 36 28.55 -2.47 -7.60
CA GLY A 36 28.81 -3.09 -8.89
C GLY A 36 28.10 -4.43 -9.05
N GLY A 37 28.18 -5.28 -8.00
CA GLY A 37 27.46 -6.56 -7.95
C GLY A 37 25.96 -6.40 -8.03
N ALA A 38 25.39 -5.41 -7.34
CA ALA A 38 23.95 -5.12 -7.39
C ALA A 38 23.51 -4.66 -8.80
N ILE A 39 24.23 -3.72 -9.41
CA ILE A 39 23.93 -3.21 -10.76
C ILE A 39 24.01 -4.33 -11.79
N ILE A 40 25.07 -5.15 -11.74
CA ILE A 40 25.23 -6.29 -12.64
C ILE A 40 24.12 -7.33 -12.38
N GLY A 41 23.81 -7.60 -11.11
CA GLY A 41 22.77 -8.55 -10.70
C GLY A 41 21.40 -8.19 -11.25
N VAL A 42 21.00 -6.92 -11.12
CA VAL A 42 19.73 -6.42 -11.66
C VAL A 42 19.66 -6.53 -13.19
N ARG A 43 20.77 -6.37 -13.89
CA ARG A 43 20.81 -6.51 -15.36
C ARG A 43 20.86 -7.95 -15.84
N VAL A 44 21.52 -8.83 -15.09
CA VAL A 44 21.75 -10.23 -15.48
C VAL A 44 20.59 -11.14 -15.05
N ALA A 45 19.99 -10.88 -13.88
CA ALA A 45 18.91 -11.72 -13.36
C ALA A 45 17.76 -11.91 -14.36
N PRO A 46 17.19 -10.86 -15.01
CA PRO A 46 16.12 -11.03 -15.99
C PRO A 46 16.48 -11.93 -17.16
N LEU A 47 17.74 -11.90 -17.60
CA LEU A 47 18.22 -12.73 -18.72
C LEU A 47 18.24 -14.22 -18.35
N LEU A 48 18.55 -14.53 -17.09
CA LEU A 48 18.62 -15.92 -16.61
C LEU A 48 17.25 -16.51 -16.27
N VAL A 49 16.24 -15.68 -16.03
CA VAL A 49 14.90 -16.14 -15.65
C VAL A 49 13.86 -15.99 -16.75
N ALA A 50 14.26 -15.58 -17.95
CA ALA A 50 13.35 -15.31 -19.07
C ALA A 50 12.46 -16.51 -19.42
N ASP A 51 12.99 -17.73 -19.34
CA ASP A 51 12.29 -18.97 -19.69
C ASP A 51 11.51 -19.60 -18.53
N ILE A 52 11.57 -19.01 -17.32
CA ILE A 52 10.90 -19.54 -16.14
C ILE A 52 9.45 -19.04 -16.13
N GLN A 53 8.48 -19.97 -16.32
CA GLN A 53 7.04 -19.63 -16.37
C GLN A 53 6.43 -19.42 -14.98
N ALA A 54 6.89 -20.14 -13.94
CA ALA A 54 6.38 -20.03 -12.58
C ALA A 54 6.85 -18.71 -11.93
N GLN A 55 5.94 -17.79 -11.65
CA GLN A 55 6.24 -16.46 -11.11
C GLN A 55 7.05 -16.51 -9.80
N THR A 56 6.64 -17.35 -8.84
CA THR A 56 7.35 -17.51 -7.56
C THR A 56 8.80 -18.00 -7.76
N THR A 57 9.02 -18.99 -8.64
CA THR A 57 10.37 -19.49 -8.95
C THR A 57 11.21 -18.41 -9.63
N ARG A 58 10.63 -17.64 -10.54
CA ARG A 58 11.28 -16.52 -11.23
C ARG A 58 11.76 -15.46 -10.23
N ILE A 59 10.92 -15.10 -9.25
CA ILE A 59 11.26 -14.16 -8.18
C ILE A 59 12.42 -14.70 -7.33
N ILE A 60 12.30 -15.91 -6.82
CA ILE A 60 13.33 -16.52 -5.96
C ILE A 60 14.68 -16.60 -6.69
N VAL A 61 14.70 -17.07 -7.93
CA VAL A 61 15.93 -17.18 -8.72
C VAL A 61 16.53 -15.79 -8.99
N SER A 62 15.72 -14.79 -9.31
CA SER A 62 16.20 -13.41 -9.50
C SER A 62 16.87 -12.85 -8.25
N ILE A 63 16.26 -13.04 -7.08
CA ILE A 63 16.82 -12.60 -5.80
C ILE A 63 18.15 -13.34 -5.52
N VAL A 64 18.18 -14.65 -5.70
CA VAL A 64 19.39 -15.46 -5.49
C VAL A 64 20.53 -15.01 -6.41
N VAL A 65 20.27 -14.74 -7.69
CA VAL A 65 21.27 -14.23 -8.63
C VAL A 65 21.84 -12.89 -8.19
N VAL A 66 20.97 -11.95 -7.78
CA VAL A 66 21.40 -10.62 -7.29
C VAL A 66 22.25 -10.77 -6.04
N VAL A 67 21.80 -11.55 -5.05
CA VAL A 67 22.54 -11.77 -3.79
C VAL A 67 23.91 -12.40 -4.06
N LEU A 68 23.99 -13.38 -4.96
CA LEU A 68 25.26 -14.00 -5.33
C LEU A 68 26.22 -12.99 -5.99
N LEU A 69 25.73 -12.16 -6.90
CA LEU A 69 26.58 -11.17 -7.57
C LEU A 69 27.03 -10.05 -6.63
N VAL A 70 26.17 -9.64 -5.68
CA VAL A 70 26.53 -8.72 -4.60
C VAL A 70 27.62 -9.33 -3.72
N ALA A 71 27.49 -10.58 -3.29
CA ALA A 71 28.48 -11.26 -2.46
C ALA A 71 29.81 -11.46 -3.18
N LEU A 72 29.79 -11.76 -4.48
CA LEU A 72 30.99 -11.83 -5.31
C LEU A 72 31.69 -10.46 -5.44
N GLY A 73 30.90 -9.41 -5.70
CA GLY A 73 31.41 -8.05 -5.78
C GLY A 73 32.04 -7.58 -4.46
N GLU A 74 31.37 -7.84 -3.33
CA GLU A 74 31.90 -7.56 -1.99
C GLU A 74 33.21 -8.30 -1.73
N THR A 75 33.24 -9.60 -2.00
CA THR A 75 34.43 -10.44 -1.81
C THR A 75 35.61 -9.91 -2.62
N LEU A 76 35.39 -9.55 -3.87
CA LEU A 76 36.39 -8.96 -4.75
C LEU A 76 36.89 -7.60 -4.21
N GLY A 77 35.94 -6.74 -3.77
CA GLY A 77 36.24 -5.45 -3.18
C GLY A 77 37.10 -5.57 -1.92
N VAL A 78 36.74 -6.48 -1.01
CA VAL A 78 37.52 -6.79 0.20
C VAL A 78 38.91 -7.31 -0.16
N TYR A 79 39.03 -8.22 -1.13
CA TYR A 79 40.31 -8.75 -1.56
C TYR A 79 41.25 -7.66 -2.11
N LEU A 80 40.72 -6.81 -3.00
CA LEU A 80 41.48 -5.69 -3.57
C LEU A 80 41.85 -4.66 -2.50
N GLY A 81 40.92 -4.36 -1.61
CA GLY A 81 41.14 -3.44 -0.50
C GLY A 81 42.24 -3.89 0.44
N ARG A 82 42.27 -5.17 0.81
CA ARG A 82 43.34 -5.75 1.63
C ARG A 82 44.69 -5.62 0.92
N LYS A 83 44.75 -5.92 -0.37
CA LYS A 83 45.99 -5.82 -1.15
C LYS A 83 46.53 -4.38 -1.25
N ILE A 84 45.67 -3.38 -1.21
CA ILE A 84 46.06 -1.97 -1.15
C ILE A 84 46.51 -1.63 0.25
N ARG A 85 45.77 -2.03 1.27
CA ARG A 85 46.10 -1.76 2.68
C ARG A 85 47.47 -2.33 3.08
N ASP A 86 47.83 -3.52 2.60
CA ASP A 86 49.11 -4.18 2.88
C ASP A 86 50.32 -3.39 2.33
N ARG A 87 50.08 -2.40 1.43
CA ARG A 87 51.11 -1.50 0.91
C ARG A 87 51.28 -0.23 1.74
N ILE A 88 50.35 0.05 2.66
CA ILE A 88 50.42 1.20 3.55
C ILE A 88 51.47 0.91 4.61
N ARG A 89 52.52 1.75 4.68
CA ARG A 89 53.61 1.62 5.65
C ARG A 89 53.56 2.79 6.62
N GLY A 90 53.82 2.51 7.90
CA GLY A 90 53.86 3.49 8.96
C GLY A 90 52.62 3.47 9.88
N GLU A 91 52.87 3.41 11.19
CA GLU A 91 51.82 3.26 12.20
C GLU A 91 50.81 4.41 12.20
N ARG A 92 51.22 5.64 11.91
CA ARG A 92 50.31 6.80 11.85
C ARG A 92 49.35 6.70 10.67
N PHE A 93 49.81 6.24 9.50
CA PHE A 93 48.95 6.06 8.31
C PHE A 93 47.98 4.92 8.53
N LEU A 94 48.36 3.84 9.16
CA LEU A 94 47.49 2.73 9.52
C LEU A 94 46.40 3.16 10.54
N ALA A 95 46.76 3.99 11.53
CA ALA A 95 45.80 4.51 12.49
C ALA A 95 44.75 5.42 11.82
N VAL A 96 45.20 6.30 10.90
CA VAL A 96 44.27 7.14 10.10
C VAL A 96 43.38 6.31 9.21
N ASP A 97 43.94 5.33 8.48
CA ASP A 97 43.17 4.41 7.64
C ASP A 97 42.12 3.65 8.44
N SER A 98 42.47 3.15 9.63
CA SER A 98 41.53 2.46 10.52
C SER A 98 40.43 3.38 11.04
N THR A 99 40.77 4.60 11.47
CA THR A 99 39.77 5.56 11.98
C THR A 99 38.79 5.99 10.88
N LEU A 100 39.31 6.31 9.70
CA LEU A 100 38.50 6.67 8.56
C LEU A 100 37.65 5.48 8.11
N GLY A 101 38.18 4.25 8.14
CA GLY A 101 37.48 3.03 7.86
C GLY A 101 36.27 2.82 8.78
N ALA A 102 36.44 3.07 10.08
CA ALA A 102 35.32 3.00 11.03
C ALA A 102 34.21 3.98 10.70
N ILE A 103 34.56 5.22 10.39
CA ILE A 103 33.58 6.28 10.05
C ILE A 103 32.87 5.94 8.74
N VAL A 104 33.60 5.62 7.69
CA VAL A 104 33.03 5.30 6.37
C VAL A 104 32.08 4.12 6.47
N GLN A 105 32.47 3.06 7.17
CA GLN A 105 31.63 1.86 7.27
C GLN A 105 30.36 2.12 8.10
N ALA A 106 30.46 2.88 9.19
CA ALA A 106 29.29 3.27 9.98
C ALA A 106 28.31 4.12 9.16
N VAL A 107 28.83 5.14 8.46
CA VAL A 107 28.01 6.01 7.60
C VAL A 107 27.37 5.21 6.47
N THR A 108 28.11 4.30 5.84
CA THR A 108 27.57 3.43 4.78
C THR A 108 26.41 2.59 5.28
N VAL A 109 26.50 1.98 6.46
CA VAL A 109 25.41 1.17 7.05
C VAL A 109 24.20 2.04 7.40
N VAL A 110 24.41 3.24 7.93
CA VAL A 110 23.31 4.16 8.26
C VAL A 110 22.58 4.62 6.98
N ILE A 111 23.32 4.96 5.92
CA ILE A 111 22.74 5.31 4.62
C ILE A 111 21.99 4.10 4.00
N ALA A 112 22.59 2.90 4.06
CA ALA A 112 21.93 1.69 3.57
C ALA A 112 20.65 1.37 4.36
N ALA A 113 20.68 1.53 5.69
CA ALA A 113 19.49 1.38 6.52
C ALA A 113 18.38 2.40 6.16
N TRP A 114 18.76 3.67 5.90
CA TRP A 114 17.83 4.70 5.45
C TRP A 114 17.22 4.35 4.08
N LEU A 115 18.03 3.93 3.09
CA LEU A 115 17.53 3.50 1.78
C LEU A 115 16.56 2.32 1.87
N VAL A 116 16.85 1.34 2.74
CA VAL A 116 15.97 0.20 2.99
C VAL A 116 14.73 0.61 3.77
N ALA A 117 14.86 1.57 4.68
CA ALA A 117 13.75 2.07 5.47
C ALA A 117 12.70 2.84 4.66
N LEU A 118 13.10 3.54 3.58
CA LEU A 118 12.17 4.28 2.72
C LEU A 118 11.04 3.39 2.19
N PRO A 119 11.30 2.24 1.52
CA PRO A 119 10.24 1.32 1.13
C PRO A 119 9.54 0.64 2.31
N LEU A 120 10.26 0.33 3.40
CA LEU A 120 9.68 -0.32 4.58
C LEU A 120 8.72 0.60 5.36
N ALA A 121 8.91 1.92 5.29
CA ALA A 121 7.97 2.89 5.85
C ALA A 121 6.57 2.80 5.23
N SER A 122 6.48 2.28 4.00
CA SER A 122 5.26 2.09 3.21
C SER A 122 4.84 0.62 3.11
N ALA A 123 5.53 -0.30 3.80
CA ALA A 123 5.26 -1.74 3.71
C ALA A 123 3.92 -2.14 4.37
N SER A 124 3.33 -3.22 3.88
CA SER A 124 2.05 -3.79 4.34
C SER A 124 2.07 -4.34 5.78
N PHE A 125 3.17 -4.14 6.52
CA PHE A 125 3.31 -4.53 7.93
C PHE A 125 3.16 -3.32 8.84
N PRO A 126 1.95 -3.02 9.38
CA PRO A 126 1.67 -1.76 10.09
C PRO A 126 2.61 -1.48 11.27
N GLY A 127 2.98 -2.52 12.03
CA GLY A 127 3.90 -2.41 13.15
C GLY A 127 5.33 -2.04 12.75
N LEU A 128 5.84 -2.62 11.66
CA LEU A 128 7.17 -2.31 11.12
C LEU A 128 7.20 -0.91 10.53
N ALA A 129 6.22 -0.58 9.67
CA ALA A 129 6.10 0.73 9.05
C ALA A 129 5.98 1.86 10.10
N ALA A 130 5.18 1.66 11.15
CA ALA A 130 5.07 2.60 12.25
C ALA A 130 6.41 2.78 12.99
N SER A 131 7.13 1.68 13.28
CA SER A 131 8.42 1.72 13.97
C SER A 131 9.50 2.43 13.16
N VAL A 132 9.52 2.23 11.83
CA VAL A 132 10.42 2.92 10.90
C VAL A 132 10.11 4.42 10.87
N ARG A 133 8.85 4.81 10.73
CA ARG A 133 8.44 6.23 10.72
C ARG A 133 8.69 6.96 12.03
N GLN A 134 8.72 6.24 13.16
CA GLN A 134 9.03 6.80 14.49
C GLN A 134 10.52 6.85 14.79
N SER A 135 11.39 6.32 13.93
CA SER A 135 12.82 6.30 14.14
C SER A 135 13.42 7.70 14.06
N GLU A 136 14.04 8.15 15.14
CA GLU A 136 14.72 9.44 15.23
C GLU A 136 16.03 9.44 14.42
N VAL A 137 16.73 8.31 14.39
CA VAL A 137 17.98 8.14 13.62
C VAL A 137 17.67 8.28 12.12
N LEU A 138 16.65 7.61 11.61
CA LEU A 138 16.30 7.65 10.19
C LEU A 138 15.78 9.03 9.78
N LYS A 139 14.99 9.70 10.62
CA LYS A 139 14.57 11.11 10.40
C LYS A 139 15.76 12.06 10.36
N GLY A 140 16.73 11.88 11.27
CA GLY A 140 17.94 12.66 11.28
C GLY A 140 18.76 12.50 10.00
N VAL A 141 18.89 11.28 9.50
CA VAL A 141 19.53 11.00 8.20
C VAL A 141 18.75 11.66 7.06
N ASP A 142 17.44 11.48 7.03
CA ASP A 142 16.59 12.07 5.99
C ASP A 142 16.70 13.59 5.91
N SER A 143 16.82 14.26 7.06
CA SER A 143 16.93 15.73 7.12
C SER A 143 18.22 16.28 6.50
N VAL A 144 19.32 15.50 6.47
CA VAL A 144 20.60 15.90 5.90
C VAL A 144 20.83 15.37 4.48
N MET A 145 19.95 14.50 3.98
CA MET A 145 20.05 13.96 2.63
C MET A 145 19.65 15.00 1.58
N PRO A 146 20.45 15.18 0.53
CA PRO A 146 20.08 16.04 -0.60
C PRO A 146 18.89 15.46 -1.36
N ASP A 147 18.11 16.34 -2.02
CA ASP A 147 16.89 15.94 -2.74
C ASP A 147 17.17 14.89 -3.83
N GLN A 148 18.35 14.94 -4.44
CA GLN A 148 18.79 13.94 -5.43
C GLN A 148 18.95 12.54 -4.81
N ALA A 149 19.35 12.46 -3.54
CA ALA A 149 19.46 11.17 -2.85
C ALA A 149 18.07 10.62 -2.47
N ARG A 150 17.10 11.48 -2.20
CA ARG A 150 15.71 11.09 -1.93
C ARG A 150 14.98 10.56 -3.17
N SER A 151 15.41 10.95 -4.37
CA SER A 151 14.87 10.41 -5.64
C SER A 151 15.49 9.06 -6.03
N LEU A 152 16.62 8.64 -5.45
CA LEU A 152 17.31 7.39 -5.78
C LEU A 152 16.42 6.14 -5.72
N PRO A 153 15.52 5.95 -4.74
CA PRO A 153 14.62 4.81 -4.74
C PRO A 153 13.68 4.77 -5.95
N ALA A 154 13.19 5.94 -6.39
CA ALA A 154 12.34 6.05 -7.57
C ALA A 154 13.12 5.82 -8.88
N GLU A 155 14.36 6.32 -8.94
CA GLU A 155 15.24 6.09 -10.09
C GLU A 155 15.68 4.63 -10.18
N LEU A 156 16.10 4.03 -9.05
CA LEU A 156 16.46 2.61 -8.97
C LEU A 156 15.29 1.73 -9.42
N ARG A 157 14.09 2.09 -9.03
CA ARG A 157 12.86 1.44 -9.45
C ARG A 157 12.64 1.56 -10.97
N THR A 158 12.76 2.76 -11.54
CA THR A 158 12.64 2.97 -12.99
C THR A 158 13.68 2.11 -13.74
N LEU A 159 14.87 1.92 -13.16
CA LEU A 159 15.89 1.02 -13.70
C LEU A 159 15.47 -0.46 -13.58
N LEU A 160 14.88 -0.86 -12.45
CA LEU A 160 14.36 -2.22 -12.24
C LEU A 160 13.22 -2.53 -13.21
N ASP A 161 12.26 -1.63 -13.37
CA ASP A 161 11.13 -1.77 -14.30
C ASP A 161 11.63 -1.89 -15.76
N ARG A 162 12.61 -1.09 -16.16
CA ARG A 162 13.20 -1.13 -17.51
C ARG A 162 14.08 -2.36 -17.75
N SER A 163 14.64 -2.93 -16.69
CA SER A 163 15.50 -4.13 -16.80
C SER A 163 14.72 -5.43 -16.93
N GLY A 164 13.37 -5.38 -16.85
CA GLY A 164 12.52 -6.58 -16.86
C GLY A 164 12.64 -7.43 -15.59
N PHE A 165 13.13 -6.82 -14.49
CA PHE A 165 13.16 -7.50 -13.20
C PHE A 165 11.72 -7.81 -12.76
N PRO A 166 11.42 -9.02 -12.23
CA PRO A 166 10.07 -9.36 -11.78
C PRO A 166 9.55 -8.35 -10.76
N ASP A 167 8.24 -8.06 -10.79
CA ASP A 167 7.54 -7.08 -9.93
C ASP A 167 7.54 -7.50 -8.44
N VAL A 168 8.71 -7.79 -7.88
CA VAL A 168 8.89 -8.14 -6.45
C VAL A 168 8.69 -6.92 -5.56
N LEU A 169 8.87 -5.73 -6.13
CA LEU A 169 8.82 -4.45 -5.40
C LEU A 169 7.53 -3.66 -5.67
N SER A 170 6.56 -4.23 -6.38
CA SER A 170 5.27 -3.55 -6.63
C SER A 170 4.50 -3.16 -5.36
N PRO A 171 4.61 -3.85 -4.20
CA PRO A 171 4.02 -3.38 -2.95
C PRO A 171 4.61 -2.06 -2.43
N PHE A 172 5.76 -1.64 -2.96
CA PHE A 172 6.49 -0.44 -2.52
C PHE A 172 6.23 0.79 -3.41
N GLN A 173 5.13 0.78 -4.19
CA GLN A 173 4.78 1.98 -4.96
C GLN A 173 4.34 3.09 -4.01
N ALA A 174 5.15 4.15 -3.91
CA ALA A 174 4.67 5.39 -3.33
C ALA A 174 3.44 5.85 -4.14
N THR A 175 2.34 6.05 -3.47
CA THR A 175 1.13 6.58 -4.09
C THR A 175 1.46 7.95 -4.67
N PRO A 176 1.19 8.21 -5.96
CA PRO A 176 1.31 9.56 -6.50
C PRO A 176 0.35 10.47 -5.74
N ILE A 177 0.86 11.25 -4.80
CA ILE A 177 0.03 12.12 -3.94
C ILE A 177 0.11 13.53 -4.49
N GLN A 178 -0.90 13.96 -5.24
CA GLN A 178 -1.07 15.36 -5.56
C GLN A 178 -1.48 16.13 -4.29
N GLN A 179 -0.77 17.21 -4.01
CA GLN A 179 -1.09 18.05 -2.85
C GLN A 179 -2.33 18.88 -3.12
N VAL A 180 -3.33 18.75 -2.26
CA VAL A 180 -4.54 19.57 -2.26
C VAL A 180 -4.72 20.20 -0.89
N GLY A 181 -5.49 21.28 -0.82
CA GLY A 181 -5.85 21.92 0.45
C GLY A 181 -6.55 20.95 1.40
N PRO A 182 -6.71 21.29 2.67
CA PRO A 182 -7.50 20.50 3.61
C PRO A 182 -8.97 20.42 3.15
N PRO A 183 -9.67 19.31 3.47
CA PRO A 183 -11.10 19.19 3.24
C PRO A 183 -11.88 20.31 4.00
N ASP A 184 -12.98 20.78 3.43
CA ASP A 184 -13.84 21.77 4.07
C ASP A 184 -14.70 21.11 5.16
N PRO A 185 -14.56 21.50 6.44
CA PRO A 185 -15.38 20.95 7.52
C PRO A 185 -16.88 21.25 7.37
N ALA A 186 -17.28 22.27 6.59
CA ALA A 186 -18.68 22.60 6.35
C ALA A 186 -19.44 21.46 5.64
N LEU A 187 -18.73 20.61 4.88
CA LEU A 187 -19.30 19.43 4.21
C LEU A 187 -20.01 18.47 5.18
N LEU A 188 -19.54 18.39 6.43
CA LEU A 188 -20.10 17.49 7.45
C LEU A 188 -21.53 17.86 7.85
N ASN A 189 -21.94 19.09 7.61
CA ASN A 189 -23.23 19.65 8.03
C ASN A 189 -24.19 19.85 6.85
N LEU A 190 -23.86 19.40 5.66
CA LEU A 190 -24.75 19.51 4.51
C LEU A 190 -26.01 18.64 4.72
N PRO A 191 -27.21 19.13 4.34
CA PRO A 191 -28.45 18.38 4.49
C PRO A 191 -28.40 17.00 3.84
N ILE A 192 -27.73 16.90 2.69
CA ILE A 192 -27.60 15.67 1.90
C ILE A 192 -27.03 14.50 2.70
N VAL A 193 -26.10 14.73 3.65
CA VAL A 193 -25.50 13.63 4.45
C VAL A 193 -26.53 12.96 5.38
N SER A 194 -27.56 13.71 5.79
CA SER A 194 -28.68 13.18 6.55
C SER A 194 -29.70 12.49 5.66
N GLU A 195 -29.96 13.04 4.47
CA GLU A 195 -30.89 12.51 3.49
C GLU A 195 -30.48 11.11 2.99
N VAL A 196 -29.17 10.95 2.64
CA VAL A 196 -28.65 9.68 2.13
C VAL A 196 -28.34 8.64 3.21
N ARG A 197 -28.43 8.99 4.49
CA ARG A 197 -28.09 8.10 5.60
C ARG A 197 -28.80 6.74 5.55
N GLY A 198 -30.08 6.73 5.17
CA GLY A 198 -30.89 5.52 5.08
C GLY A 198 -30.44 4.55 3.98
N SER A 199 -29.69 5.05 3.01
CA SER A 199 -29.20 4.32 1.87
C SER A 199 -27.75 3.81 2.04
N VAL A 200 -27.07 4.18 3.15
CA VAL A 200 -25.73 3.70 3.52
C VAL A 200 -25.86 2.74 4.70
N LEU A 201 -25.41 1.51 4.50
CA LEU A 201 -25.69 0.37 5.36
C LEU A 201 -24.40 -0.25 5.86
N LYS A 202 -24.41 -0.76 7.09
CA LYS A 202 -23.32 -1.58 7.60
C LYS A 202 -23.50 -3.00 7.05
N VAL A 203 -22.42 -3.59 6.55
CA VAL A 203 -22.38 -4.96 6.00
C VAL A 203 -21.58 -5.84 6.94
N HIS A 204 -22.14 -6.99 7.29
CA HIS A 204 -21.45 -8.03 8.05
C HIS A 204 -21.41 -9.32 7.26
N GLY A 205 -20.28 -10.01 7.33
CA GLY A 205 -20.08 -11.31 6.72
C GLY A 205 -19.44 -12.29 7.70
N ARG A 206 -19.92 -13.54 7.71
CA ARG A 206 -19.25 -14.62 8.43
C ARG A 206 -18.53 -15.50 7.44
N ALA A 207 -17.21 -15.61 7.59
CA ALA A 207 -16.33 -16.45 6.77
C ALA A 207 -15.77 -17.62 7.61
N PRO A 208 -16.49 -18.76 7.75
CA PRO A 208 -16.10 -19.86 8.63
C PRO A 208 -14.79 -20.52 8.25
N SER A 209 -14.48 -20.59 6.94
CA SER A 209 -13.24 -21.18 6.43
C SER A 209 -11.97 -20.48 6.93
N CYS A 210 -12.07 -19.20 7.28
CA CYS A 210 -10.98 -18.38 7.80
C CYS A 210 -11.16 -18.02 9.27
N GLN A 211 -12.26 -18.44 9.90
CA GLN A 211 -12.62 -18.08 11.28
C GLN A 211 -12.66 -16.55 11.48
N ARG A 212 -13.13 -15.80 10.45
CA ARG A 212 -13.22 -14.34 10.47
C ARG A 212 -14.66 -13.87 10.44
N GLN A 213 -14.93 -12.78 11.11
CA GLN A 213 -16.06 -11.89 10.83
C GLN A 213 -15.53 -10.73 10.02
N LEU A 214 -16.20 -10.44 8.92
CA LEU A 214 -15.88 -9.35 8.01
C LEU A 214 -16.89 -8.24 8.21
N GLU A 215 -16.41 -7.03 8.17
CA GLU A 215 -17.20 -5.82 8.41
C GLU A 215 -16.86 -4.79 7.35
N GLY A 216 -17.87 -4.07 6.91
CA GLY A 216 -17.70 -3.02 5.95
C GLY A 216 -18.95 -2.16 5.82
N THR A 217 -18.93 -1.34 4.80
CA THR A 217 -20.04 -0.49 4.42
C THR A 217 -20.58 -0.94 3.06
N GLY A 218 -21.86 -0.73 2.83
CA GLY A 218 -22.48 -0.84 1.54
C GLY A 218 -23.46 0.29 1.33
N PHE A 219 -23.94 0.48 0.11
CA PHE A 219 -24.97 1.47 -0.19
C PHE A 219 -25.92 0.97 -1.27
N VAL A 220 -27.13 1.50 -1.24
CA VAL A 220 -28.20 1.07 -2.15
C VAL A 220 -27.96 1.64 -3.54
N VAL A 221 -27.89 0.77 -4.55
CA VAL A 221 -27.64 1.12 -5.97
C VAL A 221 -28.84 0.85 -6.89
N ALA A 222 -29.79 0.03 -6.42
CA ALA A 222 -31.08 -0.24 -7.05
C ALA A 222 -32.04 -0.78 -5.98
N PRO A 223 -33.36 -0.86 -6.24
CA PRO A 223 -34.29 -1.44 -5.29
C PRO A 223 -33.83 -2.83 -4.82
N GLN A 224 -33.67 -2.98 -3.50
CA GLN A 224 -33.20 -4.22 -2.85
C GLN A 224 -31.80 -4.67 -3.31
N ARG A 225 -30.95 -3.75 -3.78
CA ARG A 225 -29.57 -4.04 -4.20
C ARG A 225 -28.59 -3.11 -3.49
N VAL A 226 -27.64 -3.72 -2.83
CA VAL A 226 -26.57 -3.03 -2.08
C VAL A 226 -25.24 -3.34 -2.74
N MET A 227 -24.47 -2.32 -3.06
CA MET A 227 -23.10 -2.45 -3.51
C MET A 227 -22.16 -2.36 -2.30
N THR A 228 -21.13 -3.20 -2.30
CA THR A 228 -20.04 -3.18 -1.35
C THR A 228 -18.74 -3.63 -2.05
N ASN A 229 -17.63 -3.75 -1.34
CA ASN A 229 -16.42 -4.36 -1.89
C ASN A 229 -16.50 -5.90 -1.86
N ALA A 230 -15.78 -6.54 -2.78
CA ALA A 230 -15.68 -8.00 -2.83
C ALA A 230 -14.97 -8.54 -1.58
N HIS A 231 -13.90 -7.87 -1.11
CA HIS A 231 -13.17 -8.29 0.09
C HIS A 231 -14.01 -8.26 1.38
N VAL A 232 -15.07 -7.43 1.44
CA VAL A 232 -16.00 -7.37 2.59
C VAL A 232 -16.85 -8.64 2.69
N VAL A 233 -17.07 -9.35 1.57
CA VAL A 233 -17.89 -10.57 1.52
C VAL A 233 -17.11 -11.79 1.04
N ALA A 234 -15.80 -11.72 0.94
CA ALA A 234 -14.94 -12.81 0.49
C ALA A 234 -15.00 -14.02 1.42
N GLY A 235 -15.29 -15.20 0.89
CA GLY A 235 -15.39 -16.45 1.67
C GLY A 235 -16.56 -16.51 2.65
N THR A 236 -17.53 -15.58 2.58
CA THR A 236 -18.67 -15.56 3.51
C THR A 236 -19.74 -16.56 3.11
N THR A 237 -20.31 -17.22 4.11
CA THR A 237 -21.50 -18.08 3.95
C THR A 237 -22.78 -17.35 4.37
N ASP A 238 -22.65 -16.47 5.35
CA ASP A 238 -23.76 -15.68 5.89
C ASP A 238 -23.39 -14.20 5.77
N THR A 239 -24.19 -13.47 5.02
CA THR A 239 -24.03 -12.01 4.86
C THR A 239 -25.30 -11.31 5.31
N THR A 240 -25.16 -10.24 6.07
CA THR A 240 -26.30 -9.45 6.56
C THR A 240 -26.01 -7.95 6.41
N VAL A 241 -27.06 -7.16 6.37
CA VAL A 241 -26.97 -5.69 6.39
C VAL A 241 -27.77 -5.14 7.56
N GLU A 242 -27.21 -4.11 8.20
CA GLU A 242 -27.90 -3.35 9.24
C GLU A 242 -28.59 -2.14 8.66
N VAL A 243 -29.88 -2.06 8.86
CA VAL A 243 -30.74 -0.96 8.40
C VAL A 243 -31.20 -0.14 9.61
N PRO A 244 -30.89 1.15 9.67
CA PRO A 244 -31.41 2.02 10.72
C PRO A 244 -32.93 2.19 10.54
N THR A 245 -33.69 2.04 11.61
CA THR A 245 -35.14 2.26 11.58
C THR A 245 -35.49 3.62 12.16
N SER A 246 -36.67 4.15 11.83
CA SER A 246 -37.20 5.43 12.35
C SER A 246 -37.29 5.46 13.89
N SER A 247 -37.35 4.31 14.55
CA SER A 247 -37.35 4.16 16.00
C SER A 247 -35.98 4.11 16.65
N ASN A 248 -34.92 4.50 15.93
CA ASN A 248 -33.52 4.40 16.34
C ASN A 248 -33.06 2.98 16.73
N ARG A 249 -33.79 1.96 16.26
CA ARG A 249 -33.42 0.55 16.38
C ARG A 249 -32.76 0.10 15.10
N ILE A 250 -31.84 -0.85 15.20
CA ILE A 250 -31.20 -1.49 14.06
C ILE A 250 -32.02 -2.73 13.68
N ARG A 251 -32.38 -2.87 12.41
CA ARG A 251 -32.96 -4.09 11.83
C ARG A 251 -31.88 -4.77 10.98
N GLN A 252 -31.58 -6.00 11.30
CA GLN A 252 -30.68 -6.82 10.49
C GLN A 252 -31.49 -7.57 9.43
N LEU A 253 -31.04 -7.49 8.17
CA LEU A 253 -31.63 -8.19 7.04
C LEU A 253 -30.63 -9.15 6.44
N ASP A 254 -31.10 -10.33 6.03
CA ASP A 254 -30.28 -11.29 5.29
C ASP A 254 -29.96 -10.76 3.90
N ALA A 255 -28.72 -10.96 3.48
CA ALA A 255 -28.24 -10.55 2.18
C ALA A 255 -27.62 -11.73 1.44
N ARG A 256 -27.77 -11.75 0.10
CA ARG A 256 -27.15 -12.75 -0.76
C ARG A 256 -26.29 -12.08 -1.80
N VAL A 257 -25.04 -12.52 -1.93
CA VAL A 257 -24.15 -12.02 -2.98
C VAL A 257 -24.66 -12.52 -4.34
N VAL A 258 -25.00 -11.61 -5.24
CA VAL A 258 -25.53 -11.91 -6.58
C VAL A 258 -24.57 -11.52 -7.71
N SER A 259 -23.57 -10.71 -7.39
CA SER A 259 -22.45 -10.40 -8.28
C SER A 259 -21.19 -10.25 -7.44
N TYR A 260 -20.08 -10.76 -7.94
CA TYR A 260 -18.80 -10.78 -7.22
C TYR A 260 -17.65 -10.66 -8.20
N ASP A 261 -16.88 -9.59 -8.07
CA ASP A 261 -15.73 -9.29 -8.92
C ASP A 261 -14.51 -9.04 -8.02
N PRO A 262 -13.66 -10.05 -7.82
CA PRO A 262 -12.48 -9.94 -6.97
C PRO A 262 -11.34 -9.11 -7.60
N GLU A 263 -11.32 -8.93 -8.92
CA GLU A 263 -10.30 -8.14 -9.61
C GLU A 263 -10.55 -6.65 -9.42
N ILE A 264 -11.77 -6.21 -9.62
CA ILE A 264 -12.17 -4.80 -9.42
C ILE A 264 -12.42 -4.49 -7.94
N ASP A 265 -12.68 -5.52 -7.14
CA ASP A 265 -13.06 -5.42 -5.72
C ASP A 265 -14.45 -4.82 -5.53
N VAL A 266 -15.45 -5.37 -6.24
CA VAL A 266 -16.86 -4.96 -6.16
C VAL A 266 -17.76 -6.19 -5.97
N ALA A 267 -18.76 -6.08 -5.11
CA ALA A 267 -19.81 -7.05 -4.95
C ALA A 267 -21.18 -6.38 -4.90
N VAL A 268 -22.21 -7.11 -5.34
CA VAL A 268 -23.60 -6.67 -5.23
C VAL A 268 -24.40 -7.70 -4.43
N LEU A 269 -25.12 -7.20 -3.45
CA LEU A 269 -25.97 -7.98 -2.56
C LEU A 269 -27.43 -7.80 -2.96
N ALA A 270 -28.18 -8.89 -3.03
CA ALA A 270 -29.65 -8.86 -3.01
C ALA A 270 -30.10 -8.91 -1.55
N VAL A 271 -30.85 -7.91 -1.13
CA VAL A 271 -31.38 -7.77 0.22
C VAL A 271 -32.90 -7.66 0.14
N PRO A 272 -33.63 -8.79 0.24
CA PRO A 272 -35.08 -8.78 0.29
C PRO A 272 -35.57 -7.90 1.45
N ASP A 273 -36.72 -7.28 1.29
CA ASP A 273 -37.36 -6.41 2.30
C ASP A 273 -36.56 -5.14 2.67
N LEU A 274 -35.57 -4.77 1.87
CA LEU A 274 -34.88 -3.50 2.01
C LEU A 274 -35.73 -2.38 1.43
N GLU A 275 -36.15 -1.46 2.28
CA GLU A 275 -36.91 -0.26 1.95
C GLU A 275 -35.97 0.96 2.10
N ALA A 276 -35.12 1.20 1.11
CA ALA A 276 -34.21 2.35 1.08
C ALA A 276 -34.01 2.79 -0.38
N ASP A 277 -33.90 4.09 -0.58
CA ASP A 277 -33.78 4.68 -1.92
C ASP A 277 -32.38 4.49 -2.50
N PRO A 278 -32.25 4.17 -3.80
CA PRO A 278 -30.96 4.07 -4.46
C PRO A 278 -30.26 5.43 -4.56
N LEU A 279 -28.95 5.43 -4.36
CA LEU A 279 -28.11 6.58 -4.66
C LEU A 279 -27.77 6.63 -6.14
N SER A 280 -27.76 7.83 -6.71
CA SER A 280 -27.43 8.04 -8.13
C SER A 280 -25.93 8.23 -8.31
N PHE A 281 -25.35 7.61 -9.34
CA PHE A 281 -23.94 7.81 -9.69
C PHE A 281 -23.74 9.10 -10.49
N ALA A 282 -22.61 9.79 -10.20
CA ALA A 282 -22.18 10.95 -10.95
C ALA A 282 -21.88 10.59 -12.41
N GLN A 283 -22.36 11.41 -13.32
CA GLN A 283 -22.15 11.21 -14.77
C GLN A 283 -20.77 11.76 -15.20
N ALA A 284 -20.36 12.86 -14.60
CA ALA A 284 -19.04 13.46 -14.84
C ALA A 284 -18.02 12.99 -13.81
N PRO A 285 -16.74 12.75 -14.19
CA PRO A 285 -15.70 12.46 -13.26
C PRO A 285 -15.38 13.69 -12.40
N ALA A 286 -15.02 13.44 -11.14
CA ALA A 286 -14.46 14.48 -10.29
C ALA A 286 -13.05 14.86 -10.73
N THR A 287 -12.67 16.11 -10.44
CA THR A 287 -11.37 16.68 -10.77
C THR A 287 -10.56 17.02 -9.51
N PRO A 288 -9.22 17.13 -9.61
CA PRO A 288 -8.39 17.53 -8.48
C PRO A 288 -8.86 18.84 -7.85
N GLY A 289 -9.05 18.83 -6.52
CA GLY A 289 -9.55 19.95 -5.76
C GLY A 289 -11.05 19.94 -5.49
N ASP A 290 -11.82 19.05 -6.13
CA ASP A 290 -13.25 18.91 -5.88
C ASP A 290 -13.49 18.39 -4.45
N ASP A 291 -14.54 18.92 -3.83
CA ASP A 291 -15.00 18.50 -2.52
C ASP A 291 -15.73 17.15 -2.61
N ALA A 292 -15.51 16.32 -1.63
CA ALA A 292 -16.11 14.99 -1.53
C ALA A 292 -16.49 14.65 -0.09
N ILE A 293 -17.43 13.74 0.10
CA ILE A 293 -17.88 13.28 1.41
C ILE A 293 -17.82 11.75 1.40
N ILE A 294 -17.13 11.17 2.36
CA ILE A 294 -17.05 9.72 2.57
C ILE A 294 -18.02 9.33 3.66
N LEU A 295 -18.87 8.36 3.38
CA LEU A 295 -19.90 7.87 4.27
C LEU A 295 -19.63 6.39 4.59
N GLY A 296 -19.75 6.01 5.86
CA GLY A 296 -19.53 4.61 6.22
C GLY A 296 -19.56 4.34 7.73
N TYR A 297 -19.09 3.13 8.08
CA TYR A 297 -19.09 2.59 9.44
C TYR A 297 -17.67 2.18 9.86
N PRO A 298 -16.75 3.14 10.07
CA PRO A 298 -15.37 2.82 10.41
C PRO A 298 -15.27 2.07 11.73
N LEU A 299 -14.38 1.06 11.77
CA LEU A 299 -14.04 0.25 12.97
C LEU A 299 -15.27 -0.39 13.64
N ASP A 300 -16.22 -0.87 12.83
CA ASP A 300 -17.53 -1.39 13.30
C ASP A 300 -18.31 -0.38 14.16
N GLY A 301 -17.94 0.88 14.07
CA GLY A 301 -18.51 1.98 14.83
C GLY A 301 -19.87 2.47 14.29
N PRO A 302 -20.32 3.63 14.77
CA PRO A 302 -21.54 4.28 14.27
C PRO A 302 -21.32 4.85 12.86
N TYR A 303 -22.44 5.18 12.19
CA TYR A 303 -22.40 5.93 10.94
C TYR A 303 -21.56 7.20 11.08
N THR A 304 -20.58 7.32 10.23
CA THR A 304 -19.57 8.38 10.28
C THR A 304 -19.47 9.06 8.91
N ILE A 305 -19.32 10.37 8.96
CA ILE A 305 -19.17 11.26 7.82
C ILE A 305 -17.77 11.83 7.87
N SER A 306 -17.02 11.70 6.78
CA SER A 306 -15.68 12.29 6.68
C SER A 306 -15.63 13.25 5.49
N ALA A 307 -15.24 14.51 5.74
CA ALA A 307 -14.95 15.44 4.66
C ALA A 307 -13.72 14.98 3.89
N GLY A 308 -13.75 15.15 2.59
CA GLY A 308 -12.68 14.77 1.68
C GLY A 308 -12.45 15.79 0.58
N LYS A 309 -11.30 15.71 -0.06
CA LYS A 309 -10.96 16.50 -1.24
C LYS A 309 -10.24 15.62 -2.24
N VAL A 310 -10.74 15.57 -3.47
CA VAL A 310 -10.14 14.75 -4.54
C VAL A 310 -8.74 15.25 -4.82
N ARG A 311 -7.75 14.35 -4.78
CA ARG A 311 -6.36 14.65 -5.09
C ARG A 311 -6.07 14.45 -6.56
N ASP A 312 -6.39 13.26 -7.08
CA ASP A 312 -6.16 12.91 -8.49
C ASP A 312 -7.01 11.71 -8.90
N ARG A 313 -7.07 11.45 -10.18
CA ARG A 313 -7.62 10.22 -10.79
C ARG A 313 -6.49 9.47 -11.47
N ILE A 314 -6.22 8.27 -11.03
CA ILE A 314 -5.08 7.47 -11.48
C ILE A 314 -5.50 6.06 -11.89
N GLN A 315 -4.68 5.43 -12.73
CA GLN A 315 -4.74 4.00 -12.99
C GLN A 315 -3.85 3.30 -11.96
N LEU A 316 -4.47 2.82 -10.87
CA LEU A 316 -3.76 2.13 -9.80
C LEU A 316 -3.52 0.68 -10.19
N ARG A 317 -2.24 0.30 -10.32
CA ARG A 317 -1.83 -1.09 -10.52
C ARG A 317 -1.50 -1.72 -9.17
N GLY A 318 -2.14 -2.81 -8.83
CA GLY A 318 -1.95 -3.51 -7.56
C GLY A 318 -2.47 -4.95 -7.63
N PRO A 319 -2.37 -5.70 -6.54
CA PRO A 319 -2.91 -7.05 -6.48
C PRO A 319 -4.45 -7.05 -6.51
N ASP A 320 -5.01 -8.19 -6.94
CA ASP A 320 -6.42 -8.50 -6.65
C ASP A 320 -6.60 -8.77 -5.14
N ILE A 321 -7.83 -9.02 -4.69
CA ILE A 321 -8.10 -9.23 -3.25
C ILE A 321 -7.49 -10.51 -2.68
N TYR A 322 -6.94 -11.38 -3.52
CA TYR A 322 -6.30 -12.65 -3.15
C TYR A 322 -4.79 -12.64 -3.29
N ASP A 323 -4.18 -11.51 -3.66
CA ASP A 323 -2.77 -11.39 -4.03
C ASP A 323 -2.33 -12.38 -5.15
N ALA A 324 -3.29 -12.86 -5.95
CA ALA A 324 -3.05 -13.85 -6.98
C ALA A 324 -2.66 -13.25 -8.34
N ASN A 325 -3.28 -12.13 -8.70
CA ASN A 325 -3.08 -11.46 -9.98
C ASN A 325 -2.81 -9.98 -9.79
N THR A 326 -2.08 -9.38 -10.74
CA THR A 326 -1.93 -7.92 -10.81
C THR A 326 -3.03 -7.35 -11.69
N VAL A 327 -3.81 -6.43 -11.13
CA VAL A 327 -4.93 -5.76 -11.78
C VAL A 327 -4.70 -4.25 -11.86
N THR A 328 -5.40 -3.60 -12.78
CA THR A 328 -5.38 -2.14 -12.90
C THR A 328 -6.78 -1.60 -12.63
N ARG A 329 -6.90 -0.70 -11.66
CA ARG A 329 -8.17 -0.08 -11.27
C ARG A 329 -8.13 1.42 -11.54
N ASP A 330 -9.24 1.95 -12.01
CA ASP A 330 -9.44 3.39 -12.21
C ASP A 330 -9.93 3.99 -10.88
N VAL A 331 -9.08 4.77 -10.21
CA VAL A 331 -9.34 5.21 -8.84
C VAL A 331 -9.09 6.70 -8.66
N TYR A 332 -9.81 7.28 -7.70
CA TYR A 332 -9.43 8.56 -7.10
C TYR A 332 -8.51 8.32 -5.90
N THR A 333 -7.46 9.12 -5.80
CA THR A 333 -6.79 9.40 -4.53
C THR A 333 -7.49 10.59 -3.88
N VAL A 334 -7.81 10.49 -2.60
CA VAL A 334 -8.63 11.48 -1.89
C VAL A 334 -7.95 11.85 -0.59
N ARG A 335 -7.81 13.16 -0.31
CA ARG A 335 -7.42 13.62 1.02
C ARG A 335 -8.62 13.51 1.95
N ALA A 336 -8.65 12.46 2.75
CA ALA A 336 -9.72 12.17 3.70
C ALA A 336 -9.25 11.17 4.76
N LYS A 337 -9.88 11.15 5.91
CA LYS A 337 -9.67 10.11 6.90
C LYS A 337 -10.46 8.86 6.51
N VAL A 338 -9.78 7.87 5.97
CA VAL A 338 -10.34 6.55 5.63
C VAL A 338 -9.79 5.51 6.61
N GLN A 339 -10.67 4.67 7.14
CA GLN A 339 -10.34 3.64 8.13
C GLN A 339 -11.00 2.31 7.73
N SER A 340 -10.52 1.19 8.30
CA SER A 340 -11.18 -0.11 8.17
C SER A 340 -12.67 0.02 8.50
N GLY A 341 -13.55 -0.63 7.73
CA GLY A 341 -15.00 -0.50 7.82
C GLY A 341 -15.60 0.58 6.88
N ASN A 342 -14.81 1.55 6.38
CA ASN A 342 -15.26 2.43 5.30
C ASN A 342 -15.32 1.71 3.93
N SER A 343 -14.64 0.57 3.79
CA SER A 343 -14.63 -0.24 2.57
C SER A 343 -16.04 -0.60 2.11
N GLY A 344 -16.35 -0.38 0.83
CA GLY A 344 -17.68 -0.55 0.23
C GLY A 344 -18.61 0.65 0.41
N GLY A 345 -18.20 1.65 1.21
CA GLY A 345 -18.96 2.88 1.39
C GLY A 345 -18.88 3.83 0.20
N PRO A 346 -19.90 4.66 -0.02
CA PRO A 346 -19.89 5.64 -1.09
C PRO A 346 -19.04 6.86 -0.74
N MET A 347 -18.32 7.36 -1.72
CA MET A 347 -17.85 8.73 -1.76
C MET A 347 -18.84 9.54 -2.60
N ILE A 348 -19.43 10.57 -2.04
CA ILE A 348 -20.43 11.41 -2.73
C ILE A 348 -19.89 12.84 -2.96
N ALA A 349 -20.40 13.48 -3.98
CA ALA A 349 -20.27 14.92 -4.19
C ALA A 349 -21.19 15.70 -3.23
N PRO A 350 -21.01 17.02 -3.04
CA PRO A 350 -21.88 17.84 -2.22
C PRO A 350 -23.36 17.86 -2.66
N ASP A 351 -23.66 17.49 -3.89
CA ASP A 351 -25.01 17.33 -4.43
C ASP A 351 -25.63 15.93 -4.19
N GLY A 352 -24.88 15.03 -3.55
CA GLY A 352 -25.32 13.67 -3.21
C GLY A 352 -25.06 12.60 -4.25
N GLN A 353 -24.53 12.95 -5.43
CA GLN A 353 -24.18 11.95 -6.45
C GLN A 353 -22.93 11.14 -6.03
N VAL A 354 -22.96 9.83 -6.26
CA VAL A 354 -21.87 8.92 -5.93
C VAL A 354 -20.74 9.09 -6.93
N LEU A 355 -19.59 9.58 -6.45
CA LEU A 355 -18.36 9.71 -7.20
C LEU A 355 -17.59 8.39 -7.31
N GLY A 356 -17.80 7.49 -6.34
CA GLY A 356 -17.13 6.19 -6.33
C GLY A 356 -17.32 5.41 -5.03
N VAL A 357 -16.58 4.29 -4.92
CA VAL A 357 -16.64 3.34 -3.81
C VAL A 357 -15.29 3.28 -3.10
N VAL A 358 -15.29 3.55 -1.81
CA VAL A 358 -14.07 3.46 -0.97
C VAL A 358 -13.65 1.99 -0.88
N PHE A 359 -12.38 1.69 -1.17
CA PHE A 359 -11.88 0.32 -1.06
C PHE A 359 -10.57 0.17 -0.29
N GLY A 360 -9.91 1.27 0.04
CA GLY A 360 -8.66 1.20 0.81
C GLY A 360 -8.17 2.56 1.28
N ALA A 361 -7.11 2.54 2.07
CA ALA A 361 -6.36 3.70 2.51
C ALA A 361 -4.87 3.51 2.19
N ALA A 362 -4.15 4.59 1.94
CA ALA A 362 -2.73 4.54 1.72
C ALA A 362 -2.00 4.17 3.02
N LEU A 363 -0.99 3.29 2.90
CA LEU A 363 -0.19 2.85 4.05
C LEU A 363 0.86 3.90 4.42
N ASP A 364 1.26 4.71 3.48
CA ASP A 364 2.30 5.74 3.56
C ASP A 364 1.76 7.14 3.90
N ASP A 365 0.45 7.37 3.76
CA ASP A 365 -0.22 8.63 4.12
C ASP A 365 -1.59 8.37 4.77
N SER A 366 -1.69 8.66 6.05
CA SER A 366 -2.93 8.46 6.83
C SER A 366 -4.09 9.38 6.43
N GLU A 367 -3.82 10.40 5.60
CA GLU A 367 -4.82 11.31 5.05
C GLU A 367 -5.19 10.95 3.60
N THR A 368 -4.69 9.84 3.04
CA THR A 368 -5.02 9.43 1.67
C THR A 368 -5.84 8.15 1.66
N GLY A 369 -7.03 8.26 1.08
CA GLY A 369 -7.91 7.14 0.74
C GLY A 369 -7.92 6.85 -0.75
N PHE A 370 -8.25 5.61 -1.10
CA PHE A 370 -8.48 5.14 -2.47
C PHE A 370 -9.96 4.84 -2.69
N VAL A 371 -10.48 5.34 -3.81
CA VAL A 371 -11.88 5.24 -4.16
C VAL A 371 -12.00 4.78 -5.62
N LEU A 372 -12.63 3.63 -5.88
CA LEU A 372 -12.97 3.20 -7.23
C LEU A 372 -13.89 4.22 -7.88
N THR A 373 -13.59 4.65 -9.10
CA THR A 373 -14.42 5.67 -9.77
C THR A 373 -15.83 5.17 -10.07
N ALA A 374 -16.81 6.07 -10.14
CA ALA A 374 -18.17 5.76 -10.54
C ALA A 374 -18.20 5.02 -11.89
N GLN A 375 -17.34 5.43 -12.84
CA GLN A 375 -17.23 4.79 -14.16
C GLN A 375 -16.71 3.34 -14.06
N GLN A 376 -15.77 3.08 -13.13
CA GLN A 376 -15.25 1.73 -12.90
C GLN A 376 -16.34 0.83 -12.34
N VAL A 377 -17.01 1.26 -11.28
CA VAL A 377 -18.00 0.41 -10.58
C VAL A 377 -19.29 0.25 -11.34
N THR A 378 -19.75 1.23 -12.12
CA THR A 378 -20.93 1.11 -12.95
C THR A 378 -20.73 0.11 -14.10
N ARG A 379 -19.52 -0.02 -14.64
CA ARG A 379 -19.17 -1.08 -15.60
C ARG A 379 -19.24 -2.47 -14.94
N ALA A 380 -18.68 -2.61 -13.74
CA ALA A 380 -18.72 -3.85 -12.96
C ALA A 380 -20.15 -4.18 -12.50
N LEU A 381 -20.96 -3.15 -12.18
CA LEU A 381 -22.38 -3.33 -11.83
C LEU A 381 -23.17 -3.98 -12.97
N GLY A 382 -22.98 -3.50 -14.22
CA GLY A 382 -23.61 -4.08 -15.41
C GLY A 382 -25.09 -4.40 -15.23
N ASN A 383 -25.47 -5.69 -15.37
CA ASN A 383 -26.82 -6.20 -15.17
C ASN A 383 -27.05 -6.76 -13.75
N ALA A 384 -26.12 -6.59 -12.82
CA ALA A 384 -26.21 -7.13 -11.45
C ALA A 384 -27.51 -6.77 -10.70
N PRO A 385 -28.11 -5.57 -10.89
CA PRO A 385 -29.41 -5.26 -10.27
C PRO A 385 -30.53 -6.23 -10.63
N GLY A 386 -30.48 -6.86 -11.82
CA GLY A 386 -31.45 -7.87 -12.26
C GLY A 386 -31.16 -9.29 -11.77
N LEU A 387 -29.99 -9.55 -11.21
CA LEU A 387 -29.60 -10.88 -10.77
C LEU A 387 -30.26 -11.24 -9.43
N THR A 388 -30.71 -12.51 -9.34
CA THR A 388 -31.36 -13.06 -8.14
C THR A 388 -30.65 -14.29 -7.59
N ARG A 389 -29.82 -14.93 -8.40
CA ARG A 389 -29.07 -16.14 -8.02
C ARG A 389 -27.85 -15.78 -7.22
N SER A 390 -27.64 -16.49 -6.11
CA SER A 390 -26.40 -16.36 -5.35
C SER A 390 -25.17 -16.84 -6.15
N VAL A 391 -24.07 -16.16 -6.00
CA VAL A 391 -22.78 -16.55 -6.53
C VAL A 391 -21.83 -16.93 -5.41
N ASP A 392 -20.81 -17.73 -5.73
CA ASP A 392 -19.73 -18.07 -4.81
C ASP A 392 -18.86 -16.82 -4.55
N THR A 393 -18.45 -16.65 -3.31
CA THR A 393 -17.57 -15.54 -2.87
C THR A 393 -16.11 -15.97 -2.73
N GLY A 394 -15.76 -17.13 -3.25
CA GLY A 394 -14.40 -17.66 -3.28
C GLY A 394 -13.80 -17.96 -1.92
N SER A 395 -12.48 -17.82 -1.83
CA SER A 395 -11.75 -17.91 -0.58
C SER A 395 -11.76 -16.56 0.17
N CYS A 396 -11.22 -16.55 1.38
CA CYS A 396 -11.01 -15.27 2.09
C CYS A 396 -10.03 -14.38 1.37
N ALA A 397 -10.24 -13.08 1.43
CA ALA A 397 -9.25 -12.10 1.00
C ALA A 397 -7.98 -12.18 1.86
N ALA A 398 -6.83 -11.83 1.26
CA ALA A 398 -5.50 -11.90 1.87
C ALA A 398 -5.32 -10.96 3.07
#